data_427de7670a93a732fbe3876f1895ad09
#
_entry.id   427de7670a93a732fbe3876f1895ad09
#
_cell.length_a   1.000
_cell.length_b   1.000
_cell.length_c   1.000
_cell.angle_alpha   90.00
_cell.angle_beta   90.00
_cell.angle_gamma   90.00
#
_symmetry.space_group_name_H-M   'P 1'
#
loop_
_entity.id
_entity.type
_entity.pdbx_description
1 polymer ?
#
loop_
_entity_poly.entity_id
_entity_poly.type
_entity_poly.pdbx_seq_one_letter_code
_entity_poly.pdbx_strand_id
1 'polypeptide(L)'
;MRRWIPPTLLLLLSLNRLWAAEVVPLLDNQRAGVAVRQLAFPDTLDHDLKSGLTSRLLLQVILLAEARPLARHTVEVIVKYDLWDETFAVTMKVGDTIALKQTLSSLADVRARLEDLRLPNLFVTSGLDPDKPLGLQVDVLLNPIEKERMEQIRKWVAENTTHTAPVDPDRPASTAPLADSNDVLFNRIFEQYAAGAEVASGWHQSLQSKPFTLKELTHVRP
;
A
#
# COMPACT_ATOMS: atom_id res chain seq x y z
N MET A 1 60.21 -23.24 25.10
CA MET A 1 58.85 -22.81 25.49
C MET A 1 58.18 -22.11 24.32
N ARG A 2 57.34 -22.82 23.53
CA ARG A 2 56.60 -22.29 22.37
C ARG A 2 55.21 -21.86 22.85
N ARG A 3 54.94 -20.55 22.83
CA ARG A 3 53.59 -20.01 23.08
C ARG A 3 52.72 -20.24 21.87
N TRP A 4 51.69 -21.04 22.03
CA TRP A 4 50.57 -21.20 21.08
C TRP A 4 49.62 -20.01 21.20
N ILE A 5 49.40 -19.30 20.10
CA ILE A 5 48.39 -18.25 19.96
C ILE A 5 47.16 -18.93 19.37
N PRO A 6 45.97 -18.87 20.00
CA PRO A 6 44.76 -19.44 19.43
C PRO A 6 44.31 -18.56 18.25
N PRO A 7 43.73 -19.16 17.18
CA PRO A 7 43.21 -18.41 16.08
C PRO A 7 41.95 -17.65 16.51
N THR A 8 42.01 -16.35 16.40
CA THR A 8 40.90 -15.43 16.61
C THR A 8 39.80 -15.77 15.66
N LEU A 9 38.71 -16.28 16.20
CA LEU A 9 37.42 -16.54 15.49
C LEU A 9 36.90 -15.20 14.97
N LEU A 10 37.11 -14.95 13.69
CA LEU A 10 36.51 -13.82 12.97
C LEU A 10 35.01 -14.11 12.84
N LEU A 11 34.26 -13.62 13.81
CA LEU A 11 32.78 -13.62 13.77
C LEU A 11 32.38 -12.69 12.63
N LEU A 12 32.16 -13.26 11.45
CA LEU A 12 31.45 -12.60 10.35
C LEU A 12 30.02 -12.36 10.83
N LEU A 13 29.84 -11.22 11.48
CA LEU A 13 28.52 -10.58 11.61
C LEU A 13 28.05 -10.26 10.20
N SER A 14 27.38 -11.23 9.57
CA SER A 14 26.50 -10.96 8.44
C SER A 14 25.47 -9.96 8.94
N LEU A 15 25.72 -8.68 8.73
CA LEU A 15 24.74 -7.62 8.81
C LEU A 15 23.68 -7.95 7.75
N ASN A 16 22.71 -8.77 8.12
CA ASN A 16 21.40 -8.77 7.48
C ASN A 16 20.88 -7.34 7.67
N ARG A 17 21.17 -6.46 6.71
CA ARG A 17 20.42 -5.22 6.57
C ARG A 17 18.99 -5.67 6.36
N LEU A 18 18.21 -5.69 7.44
CA LEU A 18 16.76 -5.65 7.35
C LEU A 18 16.45 -4.41 6.51
N TRP A 19 16.12 -4.63 5.27
CA TRP A 19 15.72 -3.60 4.34
C TRP A 19 14.35 -3.13 4.85
N ALA A 20 14.34 -2.04 5.60
CA ALA A 20 13.12 -1.44 6.10
C ALA A 20 12.52 -0.59 4.98
N ALA A 21 11.21 -0.62 4.85
CA ALA A 21 10.50 0.25 3.93
C ALA A 21 10.88 1.72 4.18
N GLU A 22 11.13 2.46 3.11
CA GLU A 22 11.63 3.83 3.16
C GLU A 22 10.68 4.78 2.41
N VAL A 23 10.43 5.95 3.02
CA VAL A 23 9.69 7.05 2.41
C VAL A 23 10.69 8.12 1.97
N VAL A 24 10.79 8.32 0.66
CA VAL A 24 11.72 9.26 0.04
C VAL A 24 10.93 10.42 -0.58
N PRO A 25 11.13 11.67 -0.14
CA PRO A 25 10.49 12.81 -0.76
C PRO A 25 11.03 13.03 -2.19
N LEU A 26 10.12 13.39 -3.09
CA LEU A 26 10.42 13.78 -4.48
C LEU A 26 10.05 15.24 -4.66
N LEU A 27 10.78 15.97 -5.50
CA LEU A 27 10.45 17.33 -5.90
C LEU A 27 10.60 17.45 -7.41
N ASP A 28 9.54 17.89 -8.06
CA ASP A 28 9.52 18.20 -9.50
C ASP A 28 8.70 19.46 -9.73
N ASN A 29 9.30 20.46 -10.39
CA ASN A 29 8.61 21.69 -10.82
C ASN A 29 7.70 22.32 -9.76
N GLN A 30 8.18 22.55 -8.54
CA GLN A 30 7.43 23.09 -7.40
C GLN A 30 6.25 22.19 -6.92
N ARG A 31 6.34 20.91 -7.21
CA ARG A 31 5.42 19.91 -6.69
C ARG A 31 6.20 18.83 -5.94
N ALA A 32 5.82 18.60 -4.72
CA ALA A 32 6.36 17.50 -3.94
C ALA A 32 5.56 16.23 -4.20
N GLY A 33 6.28 15.12 -4.21
CA GLY A 33 5.74 13.77 -4.28
C GLY A 33 6.45 12.87 -3.29
N VAL A 34 6.21 11.57 -3.41
CA VAL A 34 6.81 10.55 -2.56
C VAL A 34 7.20 9.32 -3.37
N ALA A 35 8.34 8.73 -3.05
CA ALA A 35 8.63 7.34 -3.39
C ALA A 35 8.59 6.51 -2.11
N VAL A 36 7.82 5.44 -2.13
CA VAL A 36 7.79 4.44 -1.08
C VAL A 36 8.54 3.23 -1.61
N ARG A 37 9.63 2.86 -0.97
CA ARG A 37 10.53 1.80 -1.41
C ARG A 37 10.51 0.64 -0.44
N GLN A 38 10.66 -0.56 -0.98
CA GLN A 38 10.84 -1.79 -0.19
C GLN A 38 9.68 -2.06 0.77
N LEU A 39 8.44 -1.84 0.30
CA LEU A 39 7.25 -2.26 1.05
C LEU A 39 7.28 -3.77 1.24
N ALA A 40 7.22 -4.20 2.50
CA ALA A 40 7.17 -5.61 2.85
C ALA A 40 5.71 -6.05 2.95
N PHE A 41 5.25 -6.81 1.98
CA PHE A 41 3.90 -7.36 1.97
C PHE A 41 3.82 -8.72 2.67
N PRO A 42 2.61 -9.15 3.11
CA PRO A 42 2.41 -10.48 3.67
C PRO A 42 2.63 -11.57 2.60
N ASP A 43 3.00 -12.78 3.05
CA ASP A 43 3.26 -13.93 2.16
C ASP A 43 2.02 -14.33 1.34
N THR A 44 0.82 -13.99 1.82
CA THR A 44 -0.45 -14.25 1.12
C THR A 44 -0.65 -13.40 -0.13
N LEU A 45 0.09 -12.30 -0.30
CA LEU A 45 -0.11 -11.36 -1.41
C LEU A 45 -0.09 -12.04 -2.77
N ASP A 46 0.85 -12.96 -3.01
CA ASP A 46 1.00 -13.65 -4.30
C ASP A 46 -0.23 -14.52 -4.63
N HIS A 47 -0.77 -15.17 -3.61
CA HIS A 47 -2.00 -15.94 -3.75
C HIS A 47 -3.19 -15.02 -4.04
N ASP A 48 -3.31 -13.92 -3.30
CA ASP A 48 -4.40 -12.95 -3.46
C ASP A 48 -4.37 -12.33 -4.87
N LEU A 49 -3.18 -11.94 -5.36
CA LEU A 49 -3.01 -11.36 -6.69
C LEU A 49 -3.39 -12.33 -7.82
N LYS A 50 -3.18 -13.65 -7.65
CA LYS A 50 -3.53 -14.70 -8.63
C LYS A 50 -4.93 -15.26 -8.47
N SER A 51 -5.66 -14.90 -7.45
CA SER A 51 -7.00 -15.44 -7.17
C SER A 51 -8.07 -15.07 -8.20
N GLY A 52 -7.77 -14.12 -9.10
CA GLY A 52 -8.76 -13.52 -10.02
C GLY A 52 -9.63 -12.46 -9.36
N LEU A 53 -9.51 -12.28 -8.05
CA LEU A 53 -10.16 -11.18 -7.34
C LEU A 53 -9.35 -9.89 -7.52
N THR A 54 -10.04 -8.77 -7.42
CA THR A 54 -9.37 -7.45 -7.44
C THR A 54 -8.65 -7.21 -6.13
N SER A 55 -7.33 -7.06 -6.19
CA SER A 55 -6.52 -6.62 -5.05
C SER A 55 -6.40 -5.11 -5.06
N ARG A 56 -6.53 -4.48 -3.90
CA ARG A 56 -6.48 -3.01 -3.75
C ARG A 56 -5.50 -2.61 -2.67
N LEU A 57 -4.64 -1.65 -3.01
CA LEU A 57 -3.74 -1.00 -2.08
C LEU A 57 -4.20 0.44 -1.93
N LEU A 58 -4.51 0.83 -0.69
CA LEU A 58 -4.93 2.19 -0.36
C LEU A 58 -3.82 2.88 0.41
N LEU A 59 -3.37 4.03 -0.10
CA LEU A 59 -2.35 4.84 0.54
C LEU A 59 -2.93 6.20 0.94
N GLN A 60 -2.64 6.62 2.16
CA GLN A 60 -2.83 8.00 2.58
C GLN A 60 -1.46 8.65 2.73
N VAL A 61 -1.20 9.67 1.93
CA VAL A 61 0.04 10.46 1.97
C VAL A 61 -0.25 11.80 2.61
N ILE A 62 0.46 12.10 3.69
CA ILE A 62 0.28 13.33 4.48
C ILE A 62 1.59 14.11 4.44
N LEU A 63 1.52 15.36 3.97
CA LEU A 63 2.60 16.32 4.12
C LEU A 63 2.49 16.99 5.47
N LEU A 64 3.58 16.97 6.23
CA LEU A 64 3.69 17.54 7.56
C LEU A 64 4.57 18.79 7.52
N ALA A 65 4.16 19.84 8.21
CA ALA A 65 4.99 20.99 8.52
C ALA A 65 5.03 21.14 10.05
N GLU A 66 6.24 21.18 10.64
CA GLU A 66 6.43 21.24 12.10
C GLU A 66 5.61 20.15 12.84
N ALA A 67 5.62 18.92 12.30
CA ALA A 67 4.86 17.75 12.77
C ALA A 67 3.32 17.89 12.73
N ARG A 68 2.77 18.92 12.05
CA ARG A 68 1.33 19.10 11.87
C ARG A 68 0.93 18.78 10.42
N PRO A 69 -0.20 18.12 10.20
CA PRO A 69 -0.72 17.88 8.86
C PRO A 69 -0.96 19.20 8.12
N LEU A 70 -0.31 19.38 6.97
CA LEU A 70 -0.48 20.52 6.08
C LEU A 70 -1.42 20.20 4.92
N ALA A 71 -1.21 19.02 4.31
CA ALA A 71 -2.01 18.55 3.19
C ALA A 71 -2.07 17.03 3.20
N ARG A 72 -3.11 16.45 2.56
CA ARG A 72 -3.35 15.02 2.51
C ARG A 72 -3.81 14.63 1.10
N HIS A 73 -3.29 13.50 0.60
CA HIS A 73 -3.78 12.87 -0.61
C HIS A 73 -4.01 11.38 -0.37
N THR A 74 -5.06 10.86 -0.99
CA THR A 74 -5.34 9.44 -1.00
C THR A 74 -5.04 8.89 -2.38
N VAL A 75 -4.34 7.76 -2.41
CA VAL A 75 -3.94 7.05 -3.63
C VAL A 75 -4.46 5.63 -3.56
N GLU A 76 -5.05 5.17 -4.63
CA GLU A 76 -5.53 3.81 -4.80
C GLU A 76 -4.70 3.11 -5.88
N VAL A 77 -4.17 1.93 -5.59
CA VAL A 77 -3.58 1.03 -6.57
C VAL A 77 -4.46 -0.20 -6.69
N ILE A 78 -4.99 -0.45 -7.87
CA ILE A 78 -5.87 -1.56 -8.19
C ILE A 78 -5.10 -2.55 -9.04
N VAL A 79 -5.07 -3.81 -8.63
CA VAL A 79 -4.49 -4.92 -9.40
C VAL A 79 -5.58 -5.93 -9.69
N LYS A 80 -5.78 -6.24 -10.97
CA LYS A 80 -6.72 -7.27 -11.42
C LYS A 80 -5.99 -8.27 -12.30
N TYR A 81 -6.04 -9.55 -11.93
CA TYR A 81 -5.50 -10.64 -12.74
C TYR A 81 -6.53 -11.10 -13.76
N ASP A 82 -6.11 -11.13 -15.03
CA ASP A 82 -6.87 -11.76 -16.10
C ASP A 82 -6.46 -13.22 -16.23
N LEU A 83 -7.41 -14.12 -15.92
CA LEU A 83 -7.17 -15.58 -15.94
C LEU A 83 -7.03 -16.13 -17.35
N TRP A 84 -7.52 -15.42 -18.37
CA TRP A 84 -7.46 -15.88 -19.76
C TRP A 84 -6.18 -15.48 -20.45
N ASP A 85 -5.80 -14.21 -20.25
CA ASP A 85 -4.58 -13.66 -20.85
C ASP A 85 -3.36 -13.83 -19.95
N GLU A 86 -3.55 -14.35 -18.73
CA GLU A 86 -2.52 -14.53 -17.68
C GLU A 86 -1.74 -13.22 -17.41
N THR A 87 -2.42 -12.08 -17.49
CA THR A 87 -1.84 -10.76 -17.30
C THR A 87 -2.44 -10.01 -16.10
N PHE A 88 -1.74 -8.99 -15.65
CA PHE A 88 -2.16 -8.16 -14.52
C PHE A 88 -2.44 -6.74 -15.01
N ALA A 89 -3.68 -6.30 -14.93
CA ALA A 89 -4.04 -4.90 -15.13
C ALA A 89 -3.80 -4.12 -13.84
N VAL A 90 -2.88 -3.15 -13.88
CA VAL A 90 -2.53 -2.28 -12.76
C VAL A 90 -3.03 -0.88 -13.06
N THR A 91 -3.86 -0.34 -12.17
CA THR A 91 -4.37 1.05 -12.26
C THR A 91 -4.02 1.78 -10.97
N MET A 92 -3.45 2.97 -11.09
CA MET A 92 -3.19 3.86 -9.96
C MET A 92 -4.05 5.11 -10.12
N LYS A 93 -4.74 5.49 -9.05
CA LYS A 93 -5.54 6.72 -8.98
C LYS A 93 -5.02 7.61 -7.85
N VAL A 94 -5.05 8.92 -8.06
CA VAL A 94 -4.83 9.93 -7.05
C VAL A 94 -6.13 10.73 -6.92
N GLY A 95 -6.83 10.55 -5.82
CA GLY A 95 -8.23 10.96 -5.76
C GLY A 95 -9.03 10.28 -6.87
N ASP A 96 -9.80 11.06 -7.64
CA ASP A 96 -10.60 10.55 -8.78
C ASP A 96 -9.83 10.47 -10.10
N THR A 97 -8.56 10.88 -10.12
CA THR A 97 -7.78 10.96 -11.35
C THR A 97 -6.92 9.72 -11.55
N ILE A 98 -7.02 9.09 -12.72
CA ILE A 98 -6.14 7.98 -13.10
C ILE A 98 -4.75 8.56 -13.41
N ALA A 99 -3.77 8.22 -12.57
CA ALA A 99 -2.38 8.63 -12.72
C ALA A 99 -1.57 7.63 -13.55
N LEU A 100 -1.94 6.34 -13.51
CA LEU A 100 -1.25 5.27 -14.24
C LEU A 100 -2.25 4.16 -14.60
N LYS A 101 -2.10 3.63 -15.82
CA LYS A 101 -2.76 2.39 -16.24
C LYS A 101 -1.78 1.59 -17.08
N GLN A 102 -1.51 0.35 -16.67
CA GLN A 102 -0.57 -0.53 -17.38
C GLN A 102 -0.98 -2.00 -17.23
N THR A 103 -0.56 -2.83 -18.18
CA THR A 103 -0.68 -4.27 -18.11
C THR A 103 0.72 -4.87 -17.91
N LEU A 104 0.86 -5.76 -16.94
CA LEU A 104 2.09 -6.48 -16.63
C LEU A 104 1.90 -7.96 -16.92
N SER A 105 2.95 -8.61 -17.41
CA SER A 105 2.91 -10.02 -17.83
C SER A 105 3.34 -11.00 -16.74
N SER A 106 3.91 -10.50 -15.63
CA SER A 106 4.39 -11.39 -14.58
C SER A 106 4.03 -10.90 -13.18
N LEU A 107 3.87 -11.84 -12.26
CA LEU A 107 3.69 -11.55 -10.84
C LEU A 107 4.90 -10.82 -10.25
N ALA A 108 6.12 -11.15 -10.72
CA ALA A 108 7.34 -10.50 -10.27
C ALA A 108 7.34 -9.00 -10.59
N ASP A 109 6.87 -8.62 -11.80
CA ASP A 109 6.76 -7.21 -12.19
C ASP A 109 5.71 -6.48 -11.34
N VAL A 110 4.59 -7.15 -11.02
CA VAL A 110 3.57 -6.59 -10.13
C VAL A 110 4.15 -6.35 -8.75
N ARG A 111 4.84 -7.35 -8.18
CA ARG A 111 5.49 -7.21 -6.87
C ARG A 111 6.50 -6.06 -6.87
N ALA A 112 7.41 -6.02 -7.83
CA ALA A 112 8.38 -4.95 -7.96
C ALA A 112 7.71 -3.57 -8.05
N ARG A 113 6.57 -3.47 -8.74
CA ARG A 113 5.80 -2.23 -8.82
C ARG A 113 5.13 -1.85 -7.50
N LEU A 114 4.60 -2.81 -6.75
CA LEU A 114 3.96 -2.55 -5.45
C LEU A 114 5.00 -2.27 -4.35
N GLU A 115 6.16 -2.94 -4.40
CA GLU A 115 7.26 -2.73 -3.46
C GLU A 115 7.95 -1.38 -3.63
N ASP A 116 7.94 -0.82 -4.85
CA ASP A 116 8.53 0.47 -5.20
C ASP A 116 7.48 1.38 -5.87
N LEU A 117 6.72 2.09 -5.05
CA LEU A 117 5.69 3.02 -5.51
C LEU A 117 6.28 4.43 -5.67
N ARG A 118 6.08 5.03 -6.86
CA ARG A 118 6.43 6.44 -7.11
C ARG A 118 5.16 7.24 -7.36
N LEU A 119 4.94 8.22 -6.53
CA LEU A 119 3.78 9.11 -6.52
C LEU A 119 4.27 10.56 -6.70
N PRO A 120 4.56 10.97 -7.93
CA PRO A 120 5.04 12.33 -8.20
C PRO A 120 3.89 13.35 -8.08
N ASN A 121 4.24 14.61 -7.90
CA ASN A 121 3.34 15.76 -8.08
C ASN A 121 2.09 15.77 -7.19
N LEU A 122 2.17 15.20 -5.98
CA LEU A 122 1.02 15.17 -5.04
C LEU A 122 0.71 16.54 -4.46
N PHE A 123 1.73 17.27 -3.99
CA PHE A 123 1.55 18.50 -3.22
C PHE A 123 2.13 19.70 -3.96
N VAL A 124 1.39 20.80 -3.99
CA VAL A 124 1.91 22.09 -4.45
C VAL A 124 2.78 22.71 -3.36
N THR A 125 4.02 23.04 -3.68
CA THR A 125 4.99 23.61 -2.74
C THR A 125 5.19 25.11 -2.88
N SER A 126 4.53 25.73 -3.88
CA SER A 126 4.56 27.18 -4.06
C SER A 126 3.93 27.86 -2.82
N GLY A 127 4.69 28.77 -2.23
CA GLY A 127 4.25 29.46 -0.99
C GLY A 127 4.71 28.79 0.32
N LEU A 128 5.35 27.63 0.25
CA LEU A 128 6.04 27.04 1.41
C LEU A 128 7.44 27.65 1.55
N ASP A 129 7.84 27.90 2.80
CA ASP A 129 9.20 28.33 3.10
C ASP A 129 10.20 27.22 2.79
N PRO A 130 11.18 27.43 1.89
CA PRO A 130 12.10 26.38 1.45
C PRO A 130 13.08 25.91 2.52
N ASP A 131 13.29 26.67 3.57
CA ASP A 131 14.21 26.37 4.67
C ASP A 131 13.50 25.69 5.87
N LYS A 132 12.16 25.67 5.90
CA LYS A 132 11.42 25.02 6.98
C LYS A 132 11.41 23.50 6.85
N PRO A 133 11.53 22.78 7.99
CA PRO A 133 11.48 21.33 7.99
C PRO A 133 10.07 20.83 7.66
N LEU A 134 10.03 19.93 6.70
CA LEU A 134 8.87 19.16 6.25
C LEU A 134 9.05 17.68 6.57
N GLY A 135 7.97 16.94 6.60
CA GLY A 135 7.96 15.49 6.69
C GLY A 135 6.86 14.90 5.82
N LEU A 136 6.99 13.63 5.50
CA LEU A 136 5.96 12.84 4.85
C LEU A 136 5.59 11.66 5.73
N GLN A 137 4.29 11.45 5.90
CA GLN A 137 3.76 10.21 6.47
C GLN A 137 2.98 9.49 5.38
N VAL A 138 3.15 8.17 5.31
CA VAL A 138 2.43 7.32 4.37
C VAL A 138 1.85 6.15 5.15
N ASP A 139 0.53 6.06 5.15
CA ASP A 139 -0.20 4.94 5.69
C ASP A 139 -0.68 4.07 4.52
N VAL A 140 -0.38 2.77 4.58
CA VAL A 140 -0.66 1.81 3.51
C VAL A 140 -1.54 0.70 4.04
N LEU A 141 -2.65 0.41 3.35
CA LEU A 141 -3.57 -0.68 3.68
C LEU A 141 -3.75 -1.58 2.46
N LEU A 142 -3.71 -2.89 2.69
CA LEU A 142 -3.98 -3.90 1.67
C LEU A 142 -5.40 -4.44 1.84
N ASN A 143 -6.19 -4.46 0.76
CA ASN A 143 -7.57 -4.94 0.72
C ASN A 143 -8.41 -4.42 1.90
N PRO A 144 -8.54 -3.09 2.03
CA PRO A 144 -9.30 -2.50 3.14
C PRO A 144 -10.77 -2.90 3.10
N ILE A 145 -11.36 -3.11 4.26
CA ILE A 145 -12.76 -3.50 4.43
C ILE A 145 -13.40 -2.57 5.46
N GLU A 146 -14.66 -2.17 5.24
CA GLU A 146 -15.42 -1.45 6.25
C GLU A 146 -15.46 -2.25 7.56
N LYS A 147 -15.27 -1.56 8.69
CA LYS A 147 -15.21 -2.19 10.02
C LYS A 147 -16.52 -2.93 10.33
N GLU A 148 -17.64 -2.31 10.02
CA GLU A 148 -18.99 -2.88 10.20
C GLU A 148 -19.18 -4.15 9.38
N ARG A 149 -18.67 -4.17 8.15
CA ARG A 149 -18.74 -5.37 7.29
C ARG A 149 -17.84 -6.49 7.82
N MET A 150 -16.67 -6.16 8.35
CA MET A 150 -15.80 -7.15 8.99
C MET A 150 -16.49 -7.81 10.19
N GLU A 151 -17.20 -7.03 11.00
CA GLU A 151 -17.98 -7.54 12.12
C GLU A 151 -19.14 -8.42 11.65
N GLN A 152 -19.84 -8.03 10.59
CA GLN A 152 -20.90 -8.85 9.97
C GLN A 152 -20.37 -10.18 9.44
N ILE A 153 -19.22 -10.16 8.74
CA ILE A 153 -18.57 -11.39 8.26
C ILE A 153 -18.17 -12.28 9.43
N ARG A 154 -17.55 -11.73 10.49
CA ARG A 154 -17.18 -12.48 11.68
C ARG A 154 -18.41 -13.12 12.34
N LYS A 155 -19.49 -12.36 12.48
CA LYS A 155 -20.76 -12.85 13.04
C LYS A 155 -21.34 -13.97 12.18
N TRP A 156 -21.40 -13.79 10.86
CA TRP A 156 -21.89 -14.79 9.92
C TRP A 156 -21.05 -16.07 9.96
N VAL A 157 -19.72 -15.98 9.99
CA VAL A 157 -18.82 -17.14 10.12
C VAL A 157 -19.05 -17.85 11.44
N ALA A 158 -19.16 -17.13 12.56
CA ALA A 158 -19.42 -17.72 13.87
C ALA A 158 -20.78 -18.45 13.94
N GLU A 159 -21.80 -17.88 13.32
CA GLU A 159 -23.15 -18.48 13.27
C GLU A 159 -23.21 -19.70 12.34
N ASN A 160 -22.44 -19.73 11.24
CA ASN A 160 -22.48 -20.81 10.26
C ASN A 160 -21.46 -21.94 10.54
N THR A 161 -20.44 -21.71 11.38
CA THR A 161 -19.50 -22.77 11.80
C THR A 161 -20.11 -23.71 12.85
N THR A 162 -21.22 -23.32 13.49
CA THR A 162 -21.95 -24.18 14.45
C THR A 162 -22.96 -25.09 13.79
N HIS A 163 -23.27 -24.92 12.51
CA HIS A 163 -24.22 -25.73 11.78
C HIS A 163 -23.58 -26.42 10.58
N THR A 164 -23.11 -27.63 10.77
CA THR A 164 -22.90 -28.61 9.68
C THR A 164 -24.27 -29.09 9.19
N ALA A 165 -25.07 -28.20 8.58
CA ALA A 165 -26.24 -28.64 7.83
C ALA A 165 -25.76 -29.14 6.46
N PRO A 166 -26.27 -30.28 5.97
CA PRO A 166 -25.94 -30.76 4.64
C PRO A 166 -26.33 -29.68 3.60
N VAL A 167 -25.40 -29.38 2.72
CA VAL A 167 -25.64 -28.47 1.59
C VAL A 167 -26.72 -29.09 0.72
N ASP A 168 -27.85 -28.44 0.60
CA ASP A 168 -28.91 -28.81 -0.32
C ASP A 168 -28.43 -28.52 -1.77
N PRO A 169 -28.18 -29.56 -2.60
CA PRO A 169 -27.63 -29.38 -3.93
C PRO A 169 -28.61 -28.69 -4.91
N ASP A 170 -29.88 -28.61 -4.55
CA ASP A 170 -30.94 -28.04 -5.41
C ASP A 170 -31.26 -26.57 -5.11
N ARG A 171 -30.52 -25.94 -4.20
CA ARG A 171 -30.70 -24.49 -3.94
C ARG A 171 -30.02 -23.69 -5.05
N PRO A 172 -30.77 -22.96 -5.89
CA PRO A 172 -30.14 -22.13 -6.94
C PRO A 172 -29.17 -21.16 -6.28
N ALA A 173 -27.92 -21.19 -6.75
CA ALA A 173 -26.92 -20.22 -6.34
C ALA A 173 -27.48 -18.82 -6.57
N SER A 174 -27.50 -17.99 -5.54
CA SER A 174 -27.93 -16.61 -5.64
C SER A 174 -27.03 -15.89 -6.66
N THR A 175 -27.52 -15.72 -7.85
CA THR A 175 -26.91 -14.94 -8.94
C THR A 175 -27.11 -13.44 -8.67
N ALA A 176 -26.68 -12.95 -7.53
CA ALA A 176 -26.52 -11.51 -7.36
C ALA A 176 -25.25 -11.08 -8.12
N PRO A 177 -25.31 -10.05 -8.98
CA PRO A 177 -24.13 -9.55 -9.67
C PRO A 177 -23.16 -8.95 -8.65
N LEU A 178 -22.13 -9.73 -8.29
CA LEU A 178 -21.12 -9.36 -7.30
C LEU A 178 -20.14 -8.28 -7.82
N ALA A 179 -20.12 -8.02 -9.12
CA ALA A 179 -19.14 -7.13 -9.73
C ALA A 179 -19.39 -5.64 -9.45
N ASP A 180 -20.64 -5.18 -9.53
CA ASP A 180 -20.96 -3.75 -9.37
C ASP A 180 -21.05 -3.32 -7.91
N SER A 181 -21.38 -4.24 -7.00
CA SER A 181 -21.48 -3.93 -5.57
C SER A 181 -20.13 -3.69 -4.90
N ASN A 182 -19.05 -4.32 -5.39
CA ASN A 182 -17.72 -4.16 -4.81
C ASN A 182 -17.13 -2.78 -5.08
N ASP A 183 -17.33 -2.20 -6.26
CA ASP A 183 -16.79 -0.88 -6.59
C ASP A 183 -17.52 0.24 -5.84
N VAL A 184 -18.82 0.15 -5.66
CA VAL A 184 -19.62 1.12 -4.88
C VAL A 184 -19.20 1.08 -3.39
N LEU A 185 -19.03 -0.13 -2.84
CA LEU A 185 -18.60 -0.30 -1.46
C LEU A 185 -17.17 0.22 -1.24
N PHE A 186 -16.29 -0.06 -2.20
CA PHE A 186 -14.91 0.41 -2.11
C PHE A 186 -14.81 1.93 -2.22
N ASN A 187 -15.58 2.57 -3.09
CA ASN A 187 -15.62 4.03 -3.19
C ASN A 187 -16.03 4.65 -1.85
N ARG A 188 -17.00 4.06 -1.13
CA ARG A 188 -17.37 4.50 0.21
C ARG A 188 -16.22 4.35 1.22
N ILE A 189 -15.51 3.22 1.22
CA ILE A 189 -14.32 2.99 2.06
C ILE A 189 -13.26 4.06 1.74
N PHE A 190 -13.03 4.32 0.47
CA PHE A 190 -12.09 5.33 0.01
C PHE A 190 -12.45 6.73 0.52
N GLU A 191 -13.72 7.12 0.41
CA GLU A 191 -14.23 8.41 0.90
C GLU A 191 -14.09 8.52 2.43
N GLN A 192 -14.47 7.48 3.17
CA GLN A 192 -14.35 7.43 4.63
C GLN A 192 -12.90 7.55 5.07
N TYR A 193 -12.00 6.81 4.43
CA TYR A 193 -10.57 6.87 4.73
C TYR A 193 -9.96 8.23 4.39
N ALA A 194 -10.32 8.80 3.26
CA ALA A 194 -9.91 10.15 2.86
C ALA A 194 -10.40 11.22 3.86
N ALA A 195 -11.57 11.01 4.47
CA ALA A 195 -12.11 11.84 5.54
C ALA A 195 -11.45 11.60 6.92
N GLY A 196 -10.54 10.61 7.03
CA GLY A 196 -9.82 10.29 8.26
C GLY A 196 -10.51 9.26 9.16
N ALA A 197 -11.51 8.54 8.66
CA ALA A 197 -12.12 7.44 9.39
C ALA A 197 -11.19 6.21 9.47
N GLU A 198 -11.30 5.44 10.56
CA GLU A 198 -10.61 4.16 10.68
C GLU A 198 -11.21 3.12 9.74
N VAL A 199 -10.35 2.49 8.94
CA VAL A 199 -10.70 1.39 8.04
C VAL A 199 -9.98 0.13 8.48
N ALA A 200 -10.69 -1.00 8.52
CA ALA A 200 -10.09 -2.28 8.85
C ALA A 200 -9.33 -2.83 7.65
N SER A 201 -8.15 -3.39 7.89
CA SER A 201 -7.37 -4.11 6.89
C SER A 201 -6.67 -5.30 7.56
N GLY A 202 -6.52 -6.40 6.81
CA GLY A 202 -5.73 -7.54 7.26
C GLY A 202 -4.23 -7.25 7.33
N TRP A 203 -3.77 -6.22 6.60
CA TRP A 203 -2.39 -5.75 6.61
C TRP A 203 -2.35 -4.23 6.48
N HIS A 204 -1.57 -3.61 7.36
CA HIS A 204 -1.39 -2.17 7.45
C HIS A 204 0.07 -1.84 7.80
N GLN A 205 0.62 -0.82 7.17
CA GLN A 205 1.93 -0.30 7.47
C GLN A 205 1.90 1.24 7.48
N SER A 206 2.42 1.85 8.55
CA SER A 206 2.62 3.30 8.65
C SER A 206 4.11 3.61 8.56
N LEU A 207 4.46 4.54 7.68
CA LEU A 207 5.81 4.91 7.34
C LEU A 207 5.98 6.42 7.46
N GLN A 208 7.19 6.85 7.82
CA GLN A 208 7.53 8.26 7.87
C GLN A 208 8.87 8.53 7.19
N SER A 209 8.96 9.66 6.49
CA SER A 209 10.24 10.13 5.98
C SER A 209 11.11 10.68 7.10
N LYS A 210 12.41 10.77 6.85
CA LYS A 210 13.26 11.70 7.59
C LYS A 210 12.75 13.13 7.33
N PRO A 211 12.91 14.05 8.30
CA PRO A 211 12.68 15.47 8.05
C PRO A 211 13.55 15.95 6.88
N PHE A 212 12.99 16.81 6.04
CA PHE A 212 13.68 17.38 4.88
C PHE A 212 13.26 18.84 4.67
N THR A 213 14.03 19.59 3.90
CA THR A 213 13.67 20.94 3.43
C THR A 213 13.52 20.93 1.91
N LEU A 214 12.72 21.85 1.37
CA LEU A 214 12.58 21.95 -0.10
C LEU A 214 13.91 22.33 -0.76
N LYS A 215 14.75 23.08 -0.07
CA LYS A 215 16.07 23.45 -0.54
C LYS A 215 17.01 22.25 -0.71
N GLU A 216 16.98 21.28 0.21
CA GLU A 216 17.75 20.04 0.10
C GLU A 216 17.31 19.22 -1.13
N LEU A 217 15.99 19.16 -1.40
CA LEU A 217 15.45 18.39 -2.53
C LEU A 217 15.80 18.98 -3.89
N THR A 218 15.98 20.31 -4.00
CA THR A 218 16.36 20.97 -5.27
C THR A 218 17.78 20.63 -5.71
N HIS A 219 18.63 20.14 -4.80
CA HIS A 219 20.01 19.79 -5.07
C HIS A 219 20.21 18.32 -5.44
N VAL A 220 19.22 17.48 -5.20
CA VAL A 220 19.22 16.06 -5.59
C VAL A 220 18.61 15.94 -6.99
N ARG A 221 19.41 16.19 -8.03
CA ARG A 221 19.03 15.80 -9.39
C ARG A 221 19.03 14.27 -9.50
N PRO A 222 18.00 13.65 -10.13
CA PRO A 222 17.95 12.22 -10.37
C PRO A 222 19.08 11.71 -11.25
#